data_41bc95ffe57cf8ece00940cafbe3c763
#
_entry.id   41bc95ffe57cf8ece00940cafbe3c763
#
_cell.length_a   1.000
_cell.length_b   1.000
_cell.length_c   1.000
_cell.angle_alpha   90.00
_cell.angle_beta   90.00
_cell.angle_gamma   90.00
#
_symmetry.space_group_name_H-M   'P 1'
#
loop_
_entity.id
_entity.type
_entity.pdbx_description
1 polymer ?
#
loop_
_entity_poly.entity_id
_entity_poly.type
_entity_poly.pdbx_seq_one_letter_code
_entity_poly.pdbx_strand_id
1 'polypeptide(L)'
;MALTFLVDTSVLKRLGRPAVRDVVEPLAVAGRLARATISDLEVGYSARNAHEWDDLVGALDAMDRVETSVAHVRRALQVQRLLAQASQRGRMVPDLLIAAAAEERDLIVLHYDADFDRIATVTGQRTHWVVAAGSVE
;
A
#
# COMPACT_ATOMS: atom_id res chain seq x y z
N MET A 1 -17.83 -3.55 -10.01
CA MET A 1 -17.69 -3.28 -8.56
C MET A 1 -16.73 -2.15 -8.35
N ALA A 2 -17.05 -1.29 -7.41
CA ALA A 2 -16.19 -0.17 -7.08
C ALA A 2 -14.94 -0.64 -6.32
N LEU A 3 -13.82 0.05 -6.55
CA LEU A 3 -12.60 -0.15 -5.76
C LEU A 3 -12.87 0.18 -4.29
N THR A 4 -12.26 -0.55 -3.40
CA THR A 4 -12.43 -0.38 -1.95
C THR A 4 -11.08 -0.14 -1.26
N PHE A 5 -10.05 -0.87 -1.65
CA PHE A 5 -8.75 -0.85 -0.99
C PHE A 5 -7.63 -0.48 -1.94
N LEU A 6 -6.66 0.26 -1.43
CA LEU A 6 -5.34 0.37 -2.03
C LEU A 6 -4.40 -0.53 -1.22
N VAL A 7 -3.79 -1.49 -1.90
CA VAL A 7 -2.98 -2.52 -1.24
C VAL A 7 -1.55 -2.02 -1.09
N ASP A 8 -1.05 -1.99 0.15
CA ASP A 8 0.34 -1.64 0.41
C ASP A 8 1.28 -2.78 0.05
N THR A 9 2.52 -2.44 -0.25
CA THR A 9 3.59 -3.40 -0.56
C THR A 9 3.80 -4.41 0.57
N SER A 10 3.57 -4.03 1.83
CA SER A 10 3.68 -4.94 2.97
C SER A 10 2.74 -6.14 2.87
N VAL A 11 1.57 -5.97 2.23
CA VAL A 11 0.64 -7.07 1.93
C VAL A 11 1.14 -7.89 0.76
N LEU A 12 1.58 -7.21 -0.32
CA LEU A 12 2.05 -7.87 -1.54
C LEU A 12 3.22 -8.81 -1.25
N LYS A 13 4.10 -8.42 -0.36
CA LYS A 13 5.25 -9.24 0.07
C LYS A 13 4.84 -10.50 0.85
N ARG A 14 3.61 -10.55 1.33
CA ARG A 14 3.10 -11.63 2.19
C ARG A 14 2.03 -12.49 1.52
N LEU A 15 1.86 -12.37 0.21
CA LEU A 15 0.86 -13.16 -0.53
C LEU A 15 1.14 -14.66 -0.49
N GLY A 16 2.38 -15.06 -0.21
CA GLY A 16 2.73 -16.46 0.03
C GLY A 16 2.19 -17.03 1.34
N ARG A 17 1.75 -16.17 2.26
CA ARG A 17 1.16 -16.59 3.52
C ARG A 17 -0.33 -16.90 3.32
N PRO A 18 -0.81 -18.14 3.63
CA PRO A 18 -2.21 -18.49 3.39
C PRO A 18 -3.22 -17.53 4.05
N ALA A 19 -2.94 -17.09 5.28
CA ALA A 19 -3.83 -16.17 6.00
C ALA A 19 -4.01 -14.85 5.25
N VAL A 20 -2.96 -14.33 4.63
CA VAL A 20 -3.01 -13.09 3.83
C VAL A 20 -3.70 -13.34 2.50
N ARG A 21 -3.32 -14.41 1.81
CA ARG A 21 -3.90 -14.77 0.51
C ARG A 21 -5.41 -15.00 0.62
N ASP A 22 -5.89 -15.62 1.70
CA ASP A 22 -7.30 -15.89 1.91
C ASP A 22 -8.14 -14.61 2.05
N VAL A 23 -7.53 -13.51 2.46
CA VAL A 23 -8.18 -12.19 2.48
C VAL A 23 -8.10 -11.51 1.11
N VAL A 24 -6.93 -11.54 0.49
CA VAL A 24 -6.63 -10.77 -0.73
C VAL A 24 -7.30 -11.35 -1.97
N GLU A 25 -7.23 -12.67 -2.17
CA GLU A 25 -7.76 -13.32 -3.38
C GLU A 25 -9.24 -13.00 -3.65
N PRO A 26 -10.16 -13.15 -2.69
CA PRO A 26 -11.56 -12.83 -2.95
C PRO A 26 -11.79 -11.37 -3.33
N LEU A 27 -11.03 -10.46 -2.73
CA LEU A 27 -11.11 -9.03 -3.05
C LEU A 27 -10.58 -8.73 -4.45
N ALA A 28 -9.50 -9.39 -4.86
CA ALA A 28 -8.95 -9.25 -6.19
C ALA A 28 -9.92 -9.78 -7.25
N VAL A 29 -10.50 -10.95 -7.03
CA VAL A 29 -11.50 -11.55 -7.93
C VAL A 29 -12.74 -10.65 -8.05
N ALA A 30 -13.14 -9.99 -6.98
CA ALA A 30 -14.26 -9.06 -6.98
C ALA A 30 -13.92 -7.68 -7.60
N GLY A 31 -12.68 -7.44 -8.02
CA GLY A 31 -12.25 -6.18 -8.63
C GLY A 31 -12.21 -5.02 -7.64
N ARG A 32 -11.97 -5.27 -6.37
CA ARG A 32 -12.03 -4.26 -5.30
C ARG A 32 -10.68 -3.71 -4.90
N LEU A 33 -9.60 -4.18 -5.51
CA LEU A 33 -8.23 -3.80 -5.15
C LEU A 33 -7.57 -2.92 -6.19
N ALA A 34 -6.84 -1.92 -5.71
CA ALA A 34 -5.92 -1.11 -6.49
C ALA A 34 -4.52 -1.17 -5.85
N ARG A 35 -3.51 -0.78 -6.61
CA ARG A 35 -2.14 -0.60 -6.13
C ARG A 35 -1.59 0.73 -6.64
N ALA A 36 -0.66 1.31 -5.92
CA ALA A 36 0.04 2.52 -6.37
C ALA A 36 1.27 2.14 -7.21
N THR A 37 1.64 2.98 -8.17
CA THR A 37 2.82 2.74 -9.02
C THR A 37 4.10 2.54 -8.20
N ILE A 38 4.23 3.26 -7.08
CA ILE A 38 5.41 3.10 -6.20
C ILE A 38 5.55 1.64 -5.70
N SER A 39 4.45 0.93 -5.53
CA SER A 39 4.49 -0.48 -5.13
C SER A 39 5.08 -1.37 -6.22
N ASP A 40 4.85 -1.04 -7.49
CA ASP A 40 5.48 -1.75 -8.62
C ASP A 40 7.00 -1.66 -8.52
N LEU A 41 7.52 -0.48 -8.20
CA LEU A 41 8.96 -0.28 -8.01
C LEU A 41 9.50 -1.06 -6.80
N GLU A 42 8.76 -1.06 -5.69
CA GLU A 42 9.19 -1.79 -4.50
C GLU A 42 9.20 -3.31 -4.73
N VAL A 43 8.19 -3.83 -5.40
CA VAL A 43 8.11 -5.26 -5.76
C VAL A 43 9.23 -5.61 -6.75
N GLY A 44 9.40 -4.78 -7.78
CA GLY A 44 10.42 -4.99 -8.81
C GLY A 44 11.85 -4.90 -8.28
N TYR A 45 12.06 -4.16 -7.19
CA TYR A 45 13.37 -4.02 -6.56
C TYR A 45 14.00 -5.37 -6.16
N SER A 46 13.17 -6.35 -5.80
CA SER A 46 13.65 -7.67 -5.39
C SER A 46 13.98 -8.60 -6.55
N ALA A 47 13.67 -8.22 -7.79
CA ALA A 47 13.92 -9.04 -8.97
C ALA A 47 15.44 -9.16 -9.25
N ARG A 48 15.90 -10.37 -9.54
CA ARG A 48 17.31 -10.65 -9.84
C ARG A 48 17.66 -10.50 -11.31
N ASN A 49 16.64 -10.48 -12.18
CA ASN A 49 16.80 -10.32 -13.62
C ASN A 49 15.46 -9.84 -14.24
N ALA A 50 15.49 -9.52 -15.53
CA ALA A 50 14.32 -8.98 -16.22
C ALA A 50 13.15 -9.99 -16.29
N HIS A 51 13.42 -11.26 -16.46
CA HIS A 51 12.40 -12.30 -16.52
C HIS A 51 11.65 -12.39 -15.17
N GLU A 52 12.38 -12.40 -14.07
CA GLU A 52 11.81 -12.40 -12.73
C GLU A 52 11.03 -11.10 -12.47
N TRP A 53 11.55 -9.97 -12.94
CA TRP A 53 10.85 -8.68 -12.85
C TRP A 53 9.51 -8.72 -13.56
N ASP A 54 9.49 -9.27 -14.79
CA ASP A 54 8.25 -9.39 -15.57
C ASP A 54 7.21 -10.25 -14.82
N ASP A 55 7.65 -11.34 -14.19
CA ASP A 55 6.76 -12.21 -13.43
C ASP A 55 6.21 -11.52 -12.18
N LEU A 56 7.07 -10.88 -11.41
CA LEU A 56 6.69 -10.23 -10.14
C LEU A 56 5.81 -9.02 -10.37
N VAL A 57 6.22 -8.11 -11.23
CA VAL A 57 5.49 -6.86 -11.50
C VAL A 57 4.26 -7.15 -12.37
N GLY A 58 4.36 -8.05 -13.32
CA GLY A 58 3.24 -8.45 -14.17
C GLY A 58 2.07 -9.05 -13.37
N ALA A 59 2.36 -9.74 -12.28
CA ALA A 59 1.32 -10.29 -11.40
C ALA A 59 0.45 -9.19 -10.75
N LEU A 60 0.96 -7.97 -10.64
CA LEU A 60 0.22 -6.85 -10.08
C LEU A 60 -0.89 -6.33 -11.02
N ASP A 61 -0.88 -6.73 -12.29
CA ASP A 61 -1.91 -6.34 -13.25
C ASP A 61 -3.31 -6.87 -12.88
N ALA A 62 -3.40 -7.80 -11.95
CA ALA A 62 -4.68 -8.24 -11.37
C ALA A 62 -5.39 -7.12 -10.58
N MET A 63 -4.66 -6.05 -10.24
CA MET A 63 -5.19 -4.90 -9.51
C MET A 63 -5.05 -3.63 -10.35
N ASP A 64 -6.05 -2.75 -10.27
CA ASP A 64 -5.98 -1.45 -10.96
C ASP A 64 -4.81 -0.64 -10.42
N ARG A 65 -4.07 0.02 -11.33
CA ARG A 65 -2.95 0.86 -10.95
C ARG A 65 -3.38 2.31 -10.75
N VAL A 66 -3.04 2.87 -9.59
CA VAL A 66 -3.15 4.30 -9.30
C VAL A 66 -1.77 4.91 -9.52
N GLU A 67 -1.65 5.76 -10.55
CA GLU A 67 -0.38 6.40 -10.85
C GLU A 67 0.04 7.34 -9.73
N THR A 68 1.29 7.24 -9.30
CA THR A 68 1.86 8.16 -8.33
C THR A 68 2.03 9.53 -8.99
N SER A 69 1.36 10.53 -8.45
CA SER A 69 1.26 11.87 -9.05
C SER A 69 2.00 12.93 -8.24
N VAL A 70 2.15 14.12 -8.86
CA VAL A 70 2.69 15.29 -8.17
C VAL A 70 1.82 15.66 -6.96
N ALA A 71 0.50 15.51 -7.07
CA ALA A 71 -0.41 15.78 -5.96
C ALA A 71 -0.13 14.84 -4.77
N HIS A 72 0.18 13.58 -5.04
CA HIS A 72 0.54 12.63 -3.99
C HIS A 72 1.85 13.03 -3.30
N VAL A 73 2.83 13.48 -4.05
CA VAL A 73 4.11 13.94 -3.48
C VAL A 73 3.88 15.16 -2.59
N ARG A 74 3.09 16.11 -3.04
CA ARG A 74 2.77 17.32 -2.23
C ARG A 74 2.02 16.95 -0.95
N ARG A 75 1.05 16.05 -1.04
CA ARG A 75 0.33 15.60 0.15
C ARG A 75 1.25 14.84 1.11
N ALA A 76 2.13 13.98 0.59
CA ALA A 76 3.12 13.26 1.38
C ALA A 76 4.02 14.23 2.16
N LEU A 77 4.44 15.33 1.55
CA LEU A 77 5.24 16.38 2.23
C LEU A 77 4.45 17.01 3.38
N GLN A 78 3.17 17.30 3.18
CA GLN A 78 2.31 17.86 4.24
C GLN A 78 2.17 16.87 5.40
N VAL A 79 1.92 15.61 5.10
CA VAL A 79 1.76 14.56 6.12
C VAL A 79 3.06 14.35 6.88
N GLN A 80 4.19 14.34 6.18
CA GLN A 80 5.50 14.22 6.80
C GLN A 80 5.72 15.35 7.82
N ARG A 81 5.35 16.58 7.47
CA ARG A 81 5.44 17.72 8.39
C ARG A 81 4.52 17.55 9.60
N LEU A 82 3.29 17.10 9.40
CA LEU A 82 2.35 16.83 10.49
C LEU A 82 2.88 15.77 11.45
N LEU A 83 3.48 14.70 10.91
CA LEU A 83 4.10 13.65 11.72
C LEU A 83 5.28 14.21 12.51
N ALA A 84 6.09 15.06 11.92
CA ALA A 84 7.21 15.71 12.60
C ALA A 84 6.72 16.60 13.75
N GLN A 85 5.62 17.35 13.55
CA GLN A 85 5.00 18.15 14.61
C GLN A 85 4.50 17.29 15.78
N ALA A 86 4.01 16.08 15.46
CA ALA A 86 3.51 15.14 16.46
C ALA A 86 4.63 14.25 17.04
N SER A 87 5.89 14.53 16.74
CA SER A 87 7.05 13.72 17.14
C SER A 87 7.02 12.29 16.61
N GLN A 88 6.33 12.06 15.49
CA GLN A 88 6.16 10.76 14.82
C GLN A 88 7.01 10.70 13.54
N ARG A 89 8.30 10.90 13.65
CA ARG A 89 9.20 10.87 12.49
C ARG A 89 9.65 9.44 12.17
N GLY A 90 10.41 9.30 11.08
CA GLY A 90 11.00 8.03 10.70
C GLY A 90 10.08 7.15 9.86
N ARG A 91 9.00 7.73 9.28
CA ARG A 91 8.12 6.99 8.38
C ARG A 91 8.77 6.84 7.01
N MET A 92 8.59 5.67 6.42
CA MET A 92 9.13 5.39 5.09
C MET A 92 8.44 6.24 4.02
N VAL A 93 9.23 6.78 3.11
CA VAL A 93 8.70 7.62 2.01
C VAL A 93 7.65 6.90 1.17
N PRO A 94 7.83 5.62 0.76
CA PRO A 94 6.79 4.92 0.02
C PRO A 94 5.45 4.86 0.74
N ASP A 95 5.44 4.67 2.05
CA ASP A 95 4.20 4.60 2.83
C ASP A 95 3.42 5.92 2.76
N LEU A 96 4.13 7.04 2.78
CA LEU A 96 3.51 8.37 2.65
C LEU A 96 2.86 8.57 1.28
N LEU A 97 3.50 8.07 0.22
CA LEU A 97 2.97 8.16 -1.15
C LEU A 97 1.76 7.24 -1.33
N ILE A 98 1.80 6.04 -0.79
CA ILE A 98 0.70 5.09 -0.85
C ILE A 98 -0.51 5.65 -0.09
N ALA A 99 -0.28 6.17 1.11
CA ALA A 99 -1.33 6.79 1.91
C ALA A 99 -1.98 7.98 1.18
N ALA A 100 -1.17 8.84 0.55
CA ALA A 100 -1.67 9.97 -0.22
C ALA A 100 -2.53 9.53 -1.42
N ALA A 101 -2.12 8.48 -2.13
CA ALA A 101 -2.87 7.94 -3.26
C ALA A 101 -4.23 7.38 -2.80
N ALA A 102 -4.25 6.65 -1.69
CA ALA A 102 -5.49 6.11 -1.13
C ALA A 102 -6.44 7.23 -0.68
N GLU A 103 -5.92 8.25 -0.02
CA GLU A 103 -6.71 9.38 0.46
C GLU A 103 -7.39 10.11 -0.71
N GLU A 104 -6.64 10.39 -1.78
CA GLU A 104 -7.18 11.08 -2.96
C GLU A 104 -8.33 10.31 -3.62
N ARG A 105 -8.22 8.99 -3.67
CA ARG A 105 -9.22 8.11 -4.29
C ARG A 105 -10.29 7.64 -3.33
N ASP A 106 -10.25 8.08 -2.08
CA ASP A 106 -11.16 7.64 -1.01
C ASP A 106 -11.13 6.12 -0.85
N LEU A 107 -9.95 5.55 -0.90
CA LEU A 107 -9.71 4.12 -0.70
C LEU A 107 -9.15 3.87 0.70
N ILE A 108 -9.41 2.68 1.21
CA ILE A 108 -8.85 2.21 2.48
C ILE A 108 -7.48 1.60 2.19
N VAL A 109 -6.45 1.99 2.92
CA VAL A 109 -5.14 1.33 2.80
C VAL A 109 -5.23 -0.06 3.44
N LEU A 110 -5.02 -1.10 2.65
CA LEU A 110 -4.91 -2.47 3.15
C LEU A 110 -3.42 -2.77 3.35
N HIS A 111 -3.01 -2.99 4.59
CA HIS A 111 -1.60 -3.03 4.94
C HIS A 111 -1.25 -4.08 6.00
N TYR A 112 0.04 -4.27 6.19
CA TYR A 112 0.62 -5.03 7.31
C TYR A 112 1.83 -4.28 7.87
N ASP A 113 1.62 -2.99 8.22
CA ASP A 113 2.67 -2.10 8.72
C ASP A 113 2.07 -1.05 9.65
N ALA A 114 2.52 -1.03 10.90
CA ALA A 114 2.06 -0.10 11.92
C ALA A 114 2.27 1.38 11.55
N ASP A 115 3.13 1.68 10.56
CA ASP A 115 3.34 3.07 10.11
C ASP A 115 2.05 3.69 9.58
N PHE A 116 1.14 2.89 8.99
CA PHE A 116 -0.15 3.40 8.53
C PHE A 116 -1.07 3.80 9.68
N ASP A 117 -0.99 3.12 10.83
CA ASP A 117 -1.72 3.56 12.02
C ASP A 117 -1.24 4.95 12.46
N ARG A 118 0.06 5.19 12.42
CA ARG A 118 0.64 6.48 12.78
C ARG A 118 0.27 7.57 11.78
N ILE A 119 0.30 7.28 10.49
CA ILE A 119 -0.14 8.21 9.45
C ILE A 119 -1.62 8.57 9.68
N ALA A 120 -2.46 7.60 10.00
CA ALA A 120 -3.87 7.82 10.27
C ALA A 120 -4.11 8.74 11.47
N THR A 121 -3.22 8.78 12.45
CA THR A 121 -3.37 9.69 13.60
C THR A 121 -3.34 11.17 13.21
N VAL A 122 -2.68 11.53 12.11
CA VAL A 122 -2.57 12.92 11.65
C VAL A 122 -3.44 13.23 10.43
N THR A 123 -3.90 12.21 9.70
CA THR A 123 -4.74 12.40 8.51
C THR A 123 -6.20 12.06 8.74
N GLY A 124 -6.49 11.18 9.67
CA GLY A 124 -7.84 10.63 9.87
C GLY A 124 -8.28 9.68 8.76
N GLN A 125 -7.41 9.33 7.81
CA GLN A 125 -7.78 8.42 6.73
C GLN A 125 -8.00 7.00 7.22
N ARG A 126 -8.78 6.22 6.47
CA ARG A 126 -9.07 4.83 6.80
C ARG A 126 -7.92 3.93 6.41
N THR A 127 -7.50 3.09 7.34
CA THR A 127 -6.50 2.05 7.11
C THR A 127 -6.97 0.75 7.73
N HIS A 128 -6.54 -0.37 7.18
CA HIS A 128 -7.00 -1.68 7.63
C HIS A 128 -5.85 -2.70 7.58
N TRP A 129 -5.62 -3.36 8.70
CA TRP A 129 -4.69 -4.49 8.75
C TRP A 129 -5.26 -5.65 7.95
N VAL A 130 -4.48 -6.20 7.02
CA VAL A 130 -4.92 -7.35 6.20
C VAL A 130 -5.21 -8.57 7.07
N VAL A 131 -4.40 -8.79 8.09
CA VAL A 131 -4.58 -9.76 9.18
C VAL A 131 -4.09 -9.10 10.45
N ALA A 132 -4.41 -9.66 11.60
CA ALA A 132 -4.01 -9.08 12.87
C ALA A 132 -2.49 -8.85 12.95
N ALA A 133 -2.08 -7.72 13.50
CA ALA A 133 -0.67 -7.37 13.67
C ALA A 133 0.06 -8.48 14.43
N GLY A 134 1.23 -8.89 13.91
CA GLY A 134 2.04 -9.92 14.53
C GLY A 134 1.58 -11.36 14.27
N SER A 135 0.47 -11.56 13.55
CA SER A 135 -0.07 -12.91 13.29
C SER A 135 0.68 -13.66 12.19
N VAL A 136 1.39 -12.96 11.30
CA VAL A 136 2.28 -13.54 10.27
C VAL A 136 3.60 -12.77 10.26
N GLU A 137 4.62 -13.35 9.61
CA GLU A 137 5.92 -12.69 9.43
C GLU A 137 5.97 -11.75 8.24
#